data_3279d241ce870083571a185979498222
#
_entry.id   3279d241ce870083571a185979498222
#
_cell.length_a   1.000
_cell.length_b   1.000
_cell.length_c   1.000
_cell.angle_alpha   90.00
_cell.angle_beta   90.00
_cell.angle_gamma   90.00
#
_symmetry.space_group_name_H-M   'P 1'
#
loop_
_entity.id
_entity.type
_entity.pdbx_description
1 polymer ?
#
loop_
_entity_poly.entity_id
_entity_poly.type
_entity_poly.pdbx_seq_one_letter_code
_entity_poly.pdbx_strand_id
1 'polypeptide(L)'
;YGFPTIPGLMKAIMRRFSATGLIHKWLAVHGNHDAMLQGTVPPDSFLHEFVIGNSRVAKLKEDADLTEIFSDYQMVGPATYPPTSVAVLSEITPDESRRFIDRNEWINSHIDCGHDHGIGKFNIEKNVRYWSKDIDQVRILALDTVNENGGWQGSIDETQFEWLKSQLQDVKPKYFILL
;
A
#
# COMPACT_ATOMS: atom_id res chain seq x y z
N TYR A 1 -21.72 15.51 8.24
CA TYR A 1 -20.41 15.21 8.82
C TYR A 1 -19.71 16.43 9.44
N GLY A 2 -20.39 17.58 9.56
CA GLY A 2 -19.82 18.76 10.22
C GLY A 2 -18.70 19.51 9.48
N PHE A 3 -18.39 19.13 8.27
CA PHE A 3 -17.41 19.86 7.47
C PHE A 3 -18.02 21.15 6.91
N PRO A 4 -17.32 22.29 6.96
CA PRO A 4 -17.82 23.54 6.41
C PRO A 4 -17.94 23.42 4.88
N THR A 5 -19.03 23.97 4.32
CA THR A 5 -19.19 24.12 2.89
C THR A 5 -18.43 25.36 2.43
N ILE A 6 -17.35 25.15 1.67
CA ILE A 6 -16.54 26.23 1.09
C ILE A 6 -16.84 26.29 -0.41
N PRO A 7 -17.49 27.36 -0.91
CA PRO A 7 -17.81 27.50 -2.33
C PRO A 7 -16.56 27.37 -3.20
N GLY A 8 -16.62 26.51 -4.22
CA GLY A 8 -15.54 26.31 -5.18
C GLY A 8 -14.41 25.37 -4.71
N LEU A 9 -14.35 24.97 -3.43
CA LEU A 9 -13.29 24.10 -2.91
C LEU A 9 -13.20 22.79 -3.69
N MET A 10 -14.30 22.06 -3.86
CA MET A 10 -14.30 20.78 -4.59
C MET A 10 -13.84 20.93 -6.02
N LYS A 11 -14.25 22.00 -6.71
CA LYS A 11 -13.77 22.30 -8.08
C LYS A 11 -12.26 22.57 -8.10
N ALA A 12 -11.73 23.22 -7.08
CA ALA A 12 -10.30 23.54 -6.99
C ALA A 12 -9.46 22.29 -6.72
N ILE A 13 -9.85 21.44 -5.77
CA ILE A 13 -9.10 20.22 -5.42
C ILE A 13 -9.17 19.13 -6.49
N MET A 14 -10.26 19.10 -7.28
CA MET A 14 -10.42 18.14 -8.38
C MET A 14 -9.77 18.59 -9.70
N ARG A 15 -9.14 19.76 -9.70
CA ARG A 15 -8.44 20.27 -10.89
C ARG A 15 -7.18 19.45 -11.14
N ARG A 16 -6.99 19.01 -12.39
CA ARG A 16 -5.72 18.40 -12.81
C ARG A 16 -4.57 19.40 -12.63
N PHE A 17 -3.47 18.92 -12.12
CA PHE A 17 -2.24 19.71 -11.98
C PHE A 17 -1.03 18.81 -12.27
N SER A 18 0.10 19.44 -12.62
CA SER A 18 1.39 18.76 -12.70
C SER A 18 2.14 19.03 -11.40
N ALA A 19 2.53 17.96 -10.71
CA ALA A 19 3.36 18.08 -9.53
C ALA A 19 4.76 18.59 -9.94
N THR A 20 5.28 19.56 -9.20
CA THR A 20 6.64 20.07 -9.43
C THR A 20 7.73 19.12 -8.96
N GLY A 21 7.35 18.11 -8.17
CA GLY A 21 8.27 17.15 -7.57
C GLY A 21 9.05 17.73 -6.38
N LEU A 22 9.93 16.92 -5.83
CA LEU A 22 10.85 17.33 -4.78
C LEU A 22 12.19 17.76 -5.40
N ILE A 23 12.81 18.80 -4.84
CA ILE A 23 14.16 19.25 -5.23
C ILE A 23 15.26 18.34 -4.65
N HIS A 24 14.93 17.56 -3.63
CA HIS A 24 15.83 16.59 -3.00
C HIS A 24 15.60 15.18 -3.53
N LYS A 25 16.67 14.39 -3.56
CA LYS A 25 16.58 12.96 -3.81
C LYS A 25 15.79 12.30 -2.67
N TRP A 26 14.96 11.34 -3.01
CA TRP A 26 14.19 10.55 -2.06
C TRP A 26 14.21 9.09 -2.47
N LEU A 27 13.94 8.22 -1.52
CA LEU A 27 13.91 6.77 -1.69
C LEU A 27 12.52 6.26 -1.33
N ALA A 28 12.04 5.26 -2.05
CA ALA A 28 10.73 4.66 -1.84
C ALA A 28 10.84 3.37 -1.03
N VAL A 29 9.96 3.20 -0.06
CA VAL A 29 9.77 1.96 0.68
C VAL A 29 8.33 1.54 0.53
N HIS A 30 8.09 0.28 0.17
CA HIS A 30 6.74 -0.27 0.02
C HIS A 30 6.13 -0.51 1.40
N GLY A 31 4.89 -0.08 1.57
CA GLY A 31 4.14 -0.24 2.80
C GLY A 31 2.81 -0.98 2.61
N ASN A 32 2.21 -1.36 3.73
CA ASN A 32 0.94 -2.07 3.75
C ASN A 32 -0.22 -1.25 3.13
N HIS A 33 -0.19 0.08 3.26
CA HIS A 33 -1.18 0.95 2.62
C HIS A 33 -1.01 1.08 1.10
N ASP A 34 0.14 0.71 0.55
CA ASP A 34 0.35 0.63 -0.90
C ASP A 34 -0.26 -0.66 -1.50
N ALA A 35 -0.45 -1.70 -0.68
CA ALA A 35 -0.84 -3.03 -1.12
C ALA A 35 -2.27 -3.44 -0.74
N MET A 36 -2.83 -2.85 0.33
CA MET A 36 -4.04 -3.36 0.96
C MET A 36 -5.04 -2.26 1.27
N LEU A 37 -6.32 -2.59 1.27
CA LEU A 37 -7.36 -1.69 1.73
C LEU A 37 -7.13 -1.35 3.20
N GLN A 38 -7.06 -0.05 3.50
CA GLN A 38 -6.77 0.47 4.86
C GLN A 38 -5.49 -0.11 5.48
N GLY A 39 -4.60 -0.64 4.65
CA GLY A 39 -3.34 -1.22 5.08
C GLY A 39 -3.42 -2.60 5.74
N THR A 40 -4.57 -3.25 5.69
CA THR A 40 -4.81 -4.48 6.44
C THR A 40 -5.58 -5.55 5.68
N VAL A 41 -6.44 -5.19 4.71
CA VAL A 41 -7.25 -6.13 3.94
C VAL A 41 -6.60 -6.39 2.59
N PRO A 42 -6.12 -7.61 2.32
CA PRO A 42 -5.59 -7.97 1.02
C PRO A 42 -6.68 -7.87 -0.05
N PRO A 43 -6.34 -7.39 -1.26
CA PRO A 43 -7.27 -7.35 -2.38
C PRO A 43 -7.56 -8.78 -2.86
N ASP A 44 -8.76 -9.26 -2.61
CA ASP A 44 -9.31 -10.46 -3.25
C ASP A 44 -10.23 -10.08 -4.41
N SER A 45 -10.74 -11.07 -5.12
CA SER A 45 -11.64 -10.85 -6.27
C SER A 45 -12.92 -10.12 -5.87
N PHE A 46 -13.49 -10.43 -4.70
CA PHE A 46 -14.69 -9.79 -4.20
C PHE A 46 -14.44 -8.31 -3.87
N LEU A 47 -13.36 -8.01 -3.18
CA LEU A 47 -12.99 -6.63 -2.85
C LEU A 47 -12.66 -5.83 -4.11
N HIS A 48 -11.99 -6.47 -5.08
CA HIS A 48 -11.71 -5.86 -6.36
C HIS A 48 -13.00 -5.45 -7.09
N GLU A 49 -13.96 -6.37 -7.25
CA GLU A 49 -15.27 -6.10 -7.86
C GLU A 49 -16.05 -5.02 -7.10
N PHE A 50 -15.96 -5.03 -5.78
CA PHE A 50 -16.63 -4.03 -4.95
C PHE A 50 -16.06 -2.62 -5.16
N VAL A 51 -14.73 -2.46 -5.17
CA VAL A 51 -14.11 -1.12 -5.28
C VAL A 51 -14.28 -0.49 -6.66
N ILE A 52 -14.35 -1.26 -7.73
CA ILE A 52 -14.64 -0.75 -9.08
C ILE A 52 -16.14 -0.65 -9.38
N GLY A 53 -16.97 -1.33 -8.59
CA GLY A 53 -18.40 -1.49 -8.80
C GLY A 53 -19.23 -0.24 -8.52
N ASN A 54 -20.53 -0.44 -8.43
CA ASN A 54 -21.51 0.63 -8.27
C ASN A 54 -21.93 0.89 -6.82
N SER A 55 -21.27 0.28 -5.86
CA SER A 55 -21.64 0.36 -4.44
C SER A 55 -20.49 0.86 -3.58
N ARG A 56 -20.81 1.61 -2.53
CA ARG A 56 -19.87 1.99 -1.48
C ARG A 56 -20.51 1.87 -0.11
N VAL A 57 -19.73 1.68 0.92
CA VAL A 57 -20.18 1.83 2.31
C VAL A 57 -20.46 3.30 2.58
N ALA A 58 -21.71 3.61 2.89
CA ALA A 58 -22.14 4.97 3.22
C ALA A 58 -21.99 5.24 4.73
N LYS A 59 -22.36 4.28 5.56
CA LYS A 59 -22.22 4.33 7.03
C LYS A 59 -22.35 2.92 7.61
N LEU A 60 -21.93 2.76 8.86
CA LEU A 60 -22.28 1.57 9.63
C LEU A 60 -23.73 1.65 10.08
N LYS A 61 -24.38 0.51 10.28
CA LYS A 61 -25.69 0.43 10.91
C LYS A 61 -25.58 0.82 12.39
N GLU A 62 -26.65 1.31 12.97
CA GLU A 62 -26.66 1.77 14.37
C GLU A 62 -26.46 0.62 15.36
N ASP A 63 -26.87 -0.59 14.97
CA ASP A 63 -26.74 -1.84 15.71
C ASP A 63 -25.53 -2.70 15.27
N ALA A 64 -24.61 -2.13 14.49
CA ALA A 64 -23.44 -2.86 14.01
C ALA A 64 -22.52 -3.29 15.17
N ASP A 65 -22.28 -4.59 15.29
CA ASP A 65 -21.29 -5.11 16.23
C ASP A 65 -19.88 -4.95 15.66
N LEU A 66 -19.19 -3.90 16.10
CA LEU A 66 -17.82 -3.63 15.69
C LEU A 66 -16.85 -4.69 16.20
N THR A 67 -17.20 -5.40 17.30
CA THR A 67 -16.34 -6.47 17.82
C THR A 67 -16.33 -7.65 16.87
N GLU A 68 -17.48 -7.98 16.28
CA GLU A 68 -17.57 -9.01 15.23
C GLU A 68 -16.73 -8.63 14.01
N ILE A 69 -16.85 -7.40 13.53
CA ILE A 69 -16.06 -6.91 12.41
C ILE A 69 -14.56 -7.00 12.68
N PHE A 70 -14.11 -6.60 13.86
CA PHE A 70 -12.69 -6.61 14.20
C PHE A 70 -12.17 -7.99 14.55
N SER A 71 -12.98 -8.90 15.09
CA SER A 71 -12.55 -10.27 15.39
C SER A 71 -12.39 -11.11 14.12
N ASP A 72 -13.31 -11.02 13.20
CA ASP A 72 -13.21 -11.68 11.89
C ASP A 72 -12.00 -11.16 11.10
N TYR A 73 -11.72 -9.88 11.23
CA TYR A 73 -10.62 -9.20 10.58
C TYR A 73 -9.23 -9.67 11.07
N GLN A 74 -9.10 -10.03 12.34
CA GLN A 74 -7.84 -10.48 12.94
C GLN A 74 -7.58 -11.98 12.77
N MET A 75 -8.64 -12.77 12.61
CA MET A 75 -8.55 -14.22 12.77
C MET A 75 -8.63 -15.01 11.45
N VAL A 76 -9.26 -14.50 10.40
CA VAL A 76 -9.69 -15.34 9.27
C VAL A 76 -9.29 -14.80 7.90
N GLY A 77 -8.67 -13.64 7.81
CA GLY A 77 -8.45 -12.98 6.52
C GLY A 77 -9.74 -12.38 5.94
N PRO A 78 -9.76 -11.96 4.67
CA PRO A 78 -10.84 -11.16 4.10
C PRO A 78 -12.09 -12.02 3.82
N ALA A 79 -12.79 -12.40 4.87
CA ALA A 79 -14.11 -12.96 4.74
C ALA A 79 -15.12 -11.81 4.53
N THR A 80 -15.76 -11.76 3.39
CA THR A 80 -16.97 -10.97 3.08
C THR A 80 -16.94 -9.48 3.51
N TYR A 81 -16.07 -8.70 2.88
CA TYR A 81 -16.16 -7.23 2.96
C TYR A 81 -16.98 -6.68 1.75
N PRO A 82 -17.88 -5.70 1.92
CA PRO A 82 -18.39 -5.22 3.20
C PRO A 82 -19.42 -6.20 3.73
N PRO A 83 -19.42 -6.46 5.02
CA PRO A 83 -20.51 -7.22 5.61
C PRO A 83 -21.79 -6.38 5.49
N THR A 84 -22.67 -6.76 4.56
CA THR A 84 -23.98 -6.11 4.40
C THR A 84 -24.83 -6.21 5.64
N SER A 85 -24.49 -7.11 6.56
CA SER A 85 -25.07 -7.20 7.91
C SER A 85 -24.81 -5.95 8.73
N VAL A 86 -23.64 -5.32 8.62
CA VAL A 86 -23.22 -4.20 9.48
C VAL A 86 -23.14 -2.84 8.75
N ALA A 87 -23.23 -2.82 7.42
CA ALA A 87 -23.06 -1.62 6.62
C ALA A 87 -24.33 -1.22 5.86
N VAL A 88 -24.53 0.09 5.73
CA VAL A 88 -25.51 0.69 4.79
C VAL A 88 -24.72 1.07 3.54
N LEU A 89 -25.15 0.51 2.41
CA LEU A 89 -24.55 0.82 1.11
C LEU A 89 -25.28 1.99 0.45
N SER A 90 -24.54 2.72 -0.40
CA SER A 90 -25.11 3.70 -1.33
C SER A 90 -24.57 3.45 -2.73
N GLU A 91 -25.35 3.86 -3.72
CA GLU A 91 -24.96 3.74 -5.11
C GLU A 91 -23.96 4.81 -5.51
N ILE A 92 -23.00 4.43 -6.35
CA ILE A 92 -22.00 5.30 -6.97
C ILE A 92 -21.82 4.90 -8.46
N THR A 93 -21.25 5.78 -9.26
CA THR A 93 -20.86 5.43 -10.63
C THR A 93 -19.73 4.41 -10.62
N PRO A 94 -19.84 3.27 -11.34
CA PRO A 94 -18.73 2.34 -11.51
C PRO A 94 -17.51 3.02 -12.13
N ASP A 95 -16.31 2.62 -11.72
CA ASP A 95 -15.07 3.19 -12.24
C ASP A 95 -13.91 2.18 -12.11
N GLU A 96 -13.46 1.64 -13.22
CA GLU A 96 -12.34 0.69 -13.31
C GLU A 96 -11.01 1.29 -12.80
N SER A 97 -10.87 2.61 -12.81
CA SER A 97 -9.66 3.27 -12.30
C SER A 97 -9.48 3.19 -10.78
N ARG A 98 -10.52 2.75 -10.06
CA ARG A 98 -10.46 2.53 -8.60
C ARG A 98 -9.86 1.18 -8.20
N ARG A 99 -9.47 0.36 -9.17
CA ARG A 99 -8.84 -0.94 -8.91
C ARG A 99 -7.58 -0.81 -8.05
N PHE A 100 -7.25 -1.87 -7.36
CA PHE A 100 -5.95 -1.98 -6.70
C PHE A 100 -4.84 -2.03 -7.75
N ILE A 101 -3.70 -1.44 -7.43
CA ILE A 101 -2.46 -1.60 -8.19
C ILE A 101 -1.75 -2.87 -7.73
N ASP A 102 -1.16 -3.59 -8.68
CA ASP A 102 -0.38 -4.77 -8.36
C ASP A 102 1.09 -4.43 -8.00
N ARG A 103 1.82 -5.45 -7.56
CA ARG A 103 3.23 -5.33 -7.19
C ARG A 103 4.09 -4.78 -8.32
N ASN A 104 3.88 -5.25 -9.53
CA ASN A 104 4.66 -4.81 -10.71
C ASN A 104 4.35 -3.37 -11.08
N GLU A 105 3.09 -2.98 -11.01
CA GLU A 105 2.67 -1.59 -11.25
C GLU A 105 3.30 -0.63 -10.23
N TRP A 106 3.34 -1.03 -8.95
CA TRP A 106 4.02 -0.23 -7.92
C TRP A 106 5.52 -0.09 -8.22
N ILE A 107 6.22 -1.19 -8.54
CA ILE A 107 7.63 -1.18 -8.92
C ILE A 107 7.85 -0.28 -10.15
N ASN A 108 7.07 -0.48 -11.22
CA ASN A 108 7.21 0.25 -12.47
C ASN A 108 6.96 1.75 -12.30
N SER A 109 6.01 2.15 -11.46
CA SER A 109 5.72 3.57 -11.20
C SER A 109 6.93 4.33 -10.64
N HIS A 110 7.83 3.65 -9.91
CA HIS A 110 9.04 4.24 -9.35
C HIS A 110 10.23 4.24 -10.32
N ILE A 111 10.19 3.37 -11.34
CA ILE A 111 11.24 3.28 -12.37
C ILE A 111 10.94 4.24 -13.53
N ASP A 112 9.68 4.31 -13.95
CA ASP A 112 9.25 5.08 -15.12
C ASP A 112 9.40 6.60 -14.93
N CYS A 113 9.53 7.06 -13.69
CA CYS A 113 9.79 8.49 -13.41
C CYS A 113 11.20 8.96 -13.81
N GLY A 114 12.11 8.04 -14.19
CA GLY A 114 13.46 8.37 -14.66
C GLY A 114 14.46 8.75 -13.57
N HIS A 115 14.11 8.57 -12.31
CA HIS A 115 14.98 8.84 -11.16
C HIS A 115 15.22 7.58 -10.34
N ASP A 116 16.35 7.54 -9.65
CA ASP A 116 16.72 6.42 -8.79
C ASP A 116 16.11 6.63 -7.39
N HIS A 117 15.04 5.89 -7.12
CA HIS A 117 14.32 5.88 -5.84
C HIS A 117 14.60 4.63 -4.98
N GLY A 118 15.68 3.91 -5.29
CA GLY A 118 16.03 2.62 -4.64
C GLY A 118 15.45 1.42 -5.39
N ILE A 119 14.36 1.60 -6.09
CA ILE A 119 13.71 0.57 -6.92
C ILE A 119 14.40 0.53 -8.29
N GLY A 120 14.74 -0.66 -8.76
CA GLY A 120 15.46 -0.83 -10.03
C GLY A 120 15.17 -2.16 -10.73
N LYS A 121 15.98 -2.49 -11.73
CA LYS A 121 15.84 -3.72 -12.54
C LYS A 121 15.82 -4.98 -11.69
N PHE A 122 16.63 -5.04 -10.64
CA PHE A 122 16.63 -6.14 -9.68
C PHE A 122 15.23 -6.44 -9.14
N ASN A 123 14.46 -5.40 -8.78
CA ASN A 123 13.12 -5.53 -8.24
C ASN A 123 12.14 -6.13 -9.25
N ILE A 124 12.26 -5.74 -10.54
CA ILE A 124 11.45 -6.33 -11.63
C ILE A 124 11.85 -7.80 -11.85
N GLU A 125 13.14 -8.07 -12.02
CA GLU A 125 13.66 -9.41 -12.35
C GLU A 125 13.35 -10.44 -11.27
N LYS A 126 13.41 -10.03 -10.01
CA LYS A 126 13.13 -10.89 -8.85
C LYS A 126 11.69 -10.80 -8.34
N ASN A 127 10.91 -9.86 -8.85
CA ASN A 127 9.56 -9.56 -8.37
C ASN A 127 9.53 -9.31 -6.84
N VAL A 128 10.46 -8.49 -6.36
CA VAL A 128 10.60 -8.13 -4.94
C VAL A 128 10.55 -6.62 -4.74
N ARG A 129 10.17 -6.16 -3.55
CA ARG A 129 10.05 -4.73 -3.21
C ARG A 129 11.09 -4.27 -2.21
N TYR A 130 11.91 -5.19 -1.69
CA TYR A 130 13.07 -4.84 -0.88
C TYR A 130 14.29 -4.52 -1.74
N TRP A 131 15.16 -3.67 -1.23
CA TRP A 131 16.35 -3.24 -1.96
C TRP A 131 17.44 -2.75 -1.01
N SER A 132 18.68 -2.60 -1.52
CA SER A 132 19.79 -1.96 -0.83
C SER A 132 20.41 -0.89 -1.71
N LYS A 133 20.93 0.16 -1.07
CA LYS A 133 21.63 1.25 -1.73
C LYS A 133 22.76 1.78 -0.87
N ASP A 134 23.94 1.88 -1.45
CA ASP A 134 25.10 2.49 -0.81
C ASP A 134 25.17 4.00 -1.12
N ILE A 135 25.29 4.80 -0.08
CA ILE A 135 25.54 6.24 -0.17
C ILE A 135 26.76 6.51 0.72
N ASP A 136 27.89 6.80 0.11
CA ASP A 136 29.19 6.95 0.78
C ASP A 136 29.55 5.73 1.63
N GLN A 137 29.54 5.89 2.96
CA GLN A 137 29.86 4.84 3.92
C GLN A 137 28.62 4.21 4.56
N VAL A 138 27.44 4.60 4.09
CA VAL A 138 26.15 4.15 4.65
C VAL A 138 25.47 3.24 3.67
N ARG A 139 25.05 2.05 4.10
CA ARG A 139 24.13 1.20 3.35
C ARG A 139 22.71 1.37 3.90
N ILE A 140 21.81 1.73 3.02
CA ILE A 140 20.38 1.78 3.29
C ILE A 140 19.80 0.44 2.84
N LEU A 141 19.04 -0.21 3.72
CA LEU A 141 18.33 -1.47 3.49
C LEU A 141 16.85 -1.22 3.67
N ALA A 142 16.08 -1.28 2.59
CA ALA A 142 14.64 -1.20 2.64
C ALA A 142 14.04 -2.61 2.61
N LEU A 143 13.21 -2.93 3.58
CA LEU A 143 12.52 -4.22 3.67
C LEU A 143 11.10 -4.11 3.10
N ASP A 144 10.61 -5.21 2.57
CA ASP A 144 9.19 -5.41 2.31
C ASP A 144 8.60 -6.25 3.44
N THR A 145 7.96 -5.57 4.37
CA THR A 145 7.36 -6.23 5.54
C THR A 145 5.84 -6.41 5.41
N VAL A 146 5.30 -6.20 4.22
CA VAL A 146 3.86 -6.36 3.97
C VAL A 146 3.48 -7.83 4.06
N ASN A 147 2.56 -8.15 4.96
CA ASN A 147 2.00 -9.48 5.08
C ASN A 147 0.86 -9.66 4.06
N GLU A 148 1.10 -10.43 3.01
CA GLU A 148 0.12 -10.66 1.94
C GLU A 148 -1.16 -11.38 2.42
N ASN A 149 -1.12 -12.01 3.59
CA ASN A 149 -2.31 -12.60 4.21
C ASN A 149 -3.14 -11.61 5.02
N GLY A 150 -2.71 -10.35 5.07
CA GLY A 150 -3.43 -9.28 5.75
C GLY A 150 -3.03 -9.08 7.21
N GLY A 151 -3.75 -8.18 7.84
CA GLY A 151 -3.46 -7.72 9.19
C GLY A 151 -2.41 -6.59 9.23
N TRP A 152 -2.16 -6.09 10.42
CA TRP A 152 -1.24 -4.98 10.67
C TRP A 152 0.18 -5.46 11.05
N GLN A 153 0.31 -6.74 11.36
CA GLN A 153 1.61 -7.35 11.69
C GLN A 153 2.40 -7.53 10.40
N GLY A 154 3.62 -7.02 10.40
CA GLY A 154 4.54 -7.26 9.31
C GLY A 154 5.05 -8.69 9.27
N SER A 155 5.57 -9.11 8.12
CA SER A 155 6.27 -10.37 7.94
C SER A 155 7.40 -10.20 6.94
N ILE A 156 8.40 -11.07 7.03
CA ILE A 156 9.44 -11.25 6.01
C ILE A 156 9.55 -12.74 5.71
N ASP A 157 9.74 -13.08 4.44
CA ASP A 157 9.97 -14.45 4.04
C ASP A 157 11.44 -14.88 4.19
N GLU A 158 11.69 -16.18 4.10
CA GLU A 158 13.03 -16.78 4.18
C GLU A 158 13.98 -16.16 3.15
N THR A 159 13.52 -15.93 1.92
CA THR A 159 14.32 -15.38 0.83
C THR A 159 14.81 -13.98 1.16
N GLN A 160 13.93 -13.13 1.65
CA GLN A 160 14.28 -11.77 2.07
C GLN A 160 15.20 -11.79 3.31
N PHE A 161 14.95 -12.70 4.25
CA PHE A 161 15.80 -12.84 5.44
C PHE A 161 17.23 -13.24 5.08
N GLU A 162 17.42 -14.21 4.19
CA GLU A 162 18.74 -14.60 3.73
C GLU A 162 19.42 -13.49 2.91
N TRP A 163 18.66 -12.77 2.10
CA TRP A 163 19.17 -11.57 1.43
C TRP A 163 19.65 -10.52 2.45
N LEU A 164 18.86 -10.23 3.47
CA LEU A 164 19.22 -9.27 4.53
C LEU A 164 20.52 -9.69 5.24
N LYS A 165 20.63 -10.96 5.60
CA LYS A 165 21.85 -11.51 6.20
C LYS A 165 23.07 -11.27 5.29
N SER A 166 22.94 -11.52 4.00
CA SER A 166 24.03 -11.30 3.04
C SER A 166 24.44 -9.83 2.95
N GLN A 167 23.48 -8.90 3.03
CA GLN A 167 23.76 -7.46 3.02
C GLN A 167 24.51 -7.01 4.29
N LEU A 168 24.16 -7.56 5.44
CA LEU A 168 24.80 -7.24 6.71
C LEU A 168 26.20 -7.86 6.88
N GLN A 169 26.49 -8.93 6.17
CA GLN A 169 27.81 -9.56 6.15
C GLN A 169 28.82 -8.86 5.23
N ASP A 170 28.37 -7.97 4.35
CA ASP A 170 29.25 -7.19 3.51
C ASP A 170 30.04 -6.18 4.37
N VAL A 171 31.35 -6.26 4.32
CA VAL A 171 32.26 -5.42 5.13
C VAL A 171 32.53 -4.03 4.56
N LYS A 172 32.02 -3.71 3.37
CA LYS A 172 32.29 -2.42 2.72
C LYS A 172 31.61 -1.24 3.39
N PRO A 173 30.29 -1.30 3.71
CA PRO A 173 29.65 -0.19 4.40
C PRO A 173 30.08 -0.15 5.85
N LYS A 174 30.28 1.08 6.36
CA LYS A 174 30.63 1.29 7.78
C LYS A 174 29.39 1.40 8.67
N TYR A 175 28.28 1.83 8.10
CA TYR A 175 27.01 2.03 8.80
C TYR A 175 25.85 1.44 8.00
N PHE A 176 24.81 1.01 8.70
CA PHE A 176 23.58 0.51 8.12
C PHE A 176 22.40 1.33 8.61
N ILE A 177 21.45 1.60 7.71
CA ILE A 177 20.12 2.13 8.03
C ILE A 177 19.10 1.12 7.51
N LEU A 178 18.26 0.63 8.40
CA LEU A 178 17.15 -0.29 8.09
C LEU A 178 15.85 0.50 8.05
N LEU A 179 15.09 0.34 6.97
CA LEU A 179 13.80 0.98 6.73
C LEU A 179 12.70 -0.08 6.60
#